data_341211b5ff77ec2feb8e68cda9bf2194
#
_entry.id   341211b5ff77ec2feb8e68cda9bf2194
#
_cell.length_a   1.000
_cell.length_b   1.000
_cell.length_c   1.000
_cell.angle_alpha   90.00
_cell.angle_beta   90.00
_cell.angle_gamma   90.00
#
_symmetry.space_group_name_H-M   'P 1'
#
loop_
_entity.id
_entity.type
_entity.pdbx_description
1 polymer ?
#
loop_
_entity_poly.entity_id
_entity_poly.type
_entity_poly.pdbx_seq_one_letter_code
_entity_poly.pdbx_strand_id
1 'polypeptide(L)'
;MKKPLIKKLDNAWANKVKEYGMCESCHKTTYLNAHHFYSRSIRVVRWDVPNGFCLCVGCHVFSSKFSAHKTPAEFVEWAIEKRGLDWYEALKERKNSMVKFIDADYDDLIDKINKEIV
;
A
#
# COMPACT_ATOMS: atom_id res chain seq x y z
N MET A 1 10.02 7.78 -15.49
CA MET A 1 10.33 6.31 -15.49
C MET A 1 9.55 5.61 -16.59
N LYS A 2 10.17 4.66 -17.26
CA LYS A 2 9.55 3.90 -18.35
C LYS A 2 8.41 3.02 -17.85
N LYS A 3 7.35 2.91 -18.65
CA LYS A 3 6.14 2.14 -18.28
C LYS A 3 6.43 0.68 -17.88
N PRO A 4 7.30 -0.09 -18.57
CA PRO A 4 7.59 -1.46 -18.14
C PRO A 4 8.21 -1.55 -16.75
N LEU A 5 9.04 -0.59 -16.34
CA LEU A 5 9.63 -0.54 -15.01
C LEU A 5 8.56 -0.22 -13.96
N ILE A 6 7.67 0.72 -14.26
CA ILE A 6 6.55 1.06 -13.38
C ILE A 6 5.68 -0.18 -13.13
N LYS A 7 5.35 -0.93 -14.18
CA LYS A 7 4.54 -2.14 -14.05
C LYS A 7 5.23 -3.20 -13.18
N LYS A 8 6.54 -3.39 -13.37
CA LYS A 8 7.30 -4.33 -12.54
C LYS A 8 7.32 -3.93 -11.07
N LEU A 9 7.47 -2.63 -10.79
CA LEU A 9 7.42 -2.10 -9.44
C LEU A 9 6.03 -2.27 -8.84
N ASP A 10 4.97 -1.98 -9.59
CA ASP A 10 3.60 -2.16 -9.13
C ASP A 10 3.33 -3.63 -8.75
N ASN A 11 3.78 -4.56 -9.59
CA ASN A 11 3.61 -5.99 -9.34
C ASN A 11 4.41 -6.45 -8.12
N ALA A 12 5.66 -6.02 -8.00
CA ALA A 12 6.51 -6.37 -6.87
C ALA A 12 5.92 -5.85 -5.57
N TRP A 13 5.46 -4.60 -5.54
CA TRP A 13 4.84 -3.99 -4.39
C TRP A 13 3.56 -4.74 -4.00
N ALA A 14 2.67 -5.00 -4.96
CA ALA A 14 1.40 -5.69 -4.69
C ALA A 14 1.64 -7.11 -4.16
N ASN A 15 2.59 -7.84 -4.73
CA ASN A 15 2.93 -9.17 -4.27
C ASN A 15 3.49 -9.15 -2.84
N LYS A 16 4.35 -8.17 -2.54
CA LYS A 16 4.92 -8.01 -1.19
C LYS A 16 3.82 -7.71 -0.16
N VAL A 17 2.91 -6.78 -0.46
CA VAL A 17 1.79 -6.45 0.43
C VAL A 17 0.92 -7.68 0.68
N LYS A 18 0.63 -8.47 -0.35
CA LYS A 18 -0.19 -9.67 -0.24
C LYS A 18 0.50 -10.85 0.45
N GLU A 19 1.81 -10.79 0.66
CA GLU A 19 2.52 -11.80 1.48
C GLU A 19 2.00 -11.85 2.91
N TYR A 20 1.30 -10.82 3.38
CA TYR A 20 0.62 -10.86 4.68
C TYR A 20 -0.30 -12.07 4.80
N GLY A 21 -0.90 -12.53 3.69
CA GLY A 21 -1.60 -13.80 3.58
C GLY A 21 -3.06 -13.80 4.03
N MET A 22 -3.55 -12.72 4.58
CA MET A 22 -4.94 -12.58 4.99
C MET A 22 -5.36 -11.12 4.95
N CYS A 23 -6.68 -10.89 4.89
CA CYS A 23 -7.21 -9.52 5.02
C CYS A 23 -6.87 -8.95 6.39
N GLU A 24 -6.24 -7.79 6.43
CA GLU A 24 -5.85 -7.16 7.68
C GLU A 24 -7.03 -6.73 8.53
N SER A 25 -8.21 -6.57 7.94
CA SER A 25 -9.43 -6.19 8.66
C SER A 25 -10.24 -7.40 9.13
N CYS A 26 -10.67 -8.28 8.22
CA CYS A 26 -11.59 -9.38 8.55
C CYS A 26 -10.95 -10.77 8.59
N HIS A 27 -9.66 -10.87 8.26
CA HIS A 27 -8.84 -12.09 8.30
C HIS A 27 -9.22 -13.18 7.28
N LYS A 28 -10.04 -12.87 6.27
CA LYS A 28 -10.26 -13.78 5.14
C LYS A 28 -8.95 -14.03 4.41
N THR A 29 -8.78 -15.25 3.88
CA THR A 29 -7.55 -15.65 3.18
C THR A 29 -7.73 -15.72 1.67
N THR A 30 -8.91 -15.40 1.14
CA THR A 30 -9.23 -15.48 -0.28
C THR A 30 -9.55 -14.10 -0.86
N TYR A 31 -9.36 -13.96 -2.18
CA TYR A 31 -9.63 -12.73 -2.92
C TYR A 31 -8.93 -11.51 -2.31
N LEU A 32 -7.64 -11.66 -2.05
CA LEU A 32 -6.82 -10.61 -1.44
C LEU A 32 -6.34 -9.62 -2.49
N ASN A 33 -6.43 -8.33 -2.14
CA ASN A 33 -5.95 -7.22 -2.94
C ASN A 33 -4.92 -6.40 -2.16
N ALA A 34 -3.98 -5.78 -2.86
CA ALA A 34 -3.09 -4.78 -2.29
C ALA A 34 -3.73 -3.40 -2.47
N HIS A 35 -4.01 -2.70 -1.37
CA HIS A 35 -4.63 -1.38 -1.38
C HIS A 35 -3.61 -0.30 -1.02
N HIS A 36 -3.56 0.78 -1.79
CA HIS A 36 -2.75 1.97 -1.49
C HIS A 36 -3.46 2.84 -0.47
N PHE A 37 -2.82 3.12 0.68
CA PHE A 37 -3.36 4.04 1.67
C PHE A 37 -3.40 5.48 1.11
N TYR A 38 -2.26 6.01 0.69
CA TYR A 38 -2.21 7.19 -0.17
C TYR A 38 -2.27 6.74 -1.62
N SER A 39 -3.00 7.49 -2.45
CA SER A 39 -3.25 7.13 -3.85
C SER A 39 -1.99 6.74 -4.61
N ARG A 40 -2.11 5.75 -5.48
CA ARG A 40 -1.05 5.33 -6.40
C ARG A 40 -0.55 6.47 -7.29
N SER A 41 -1.32 7.54 -7.45
CA SER A 41 -0.90 8.73 -8.20
C SER A 41 0.18 9.52 -7.49
N ILE A 42 0.36 9.32 -6.19
CA ILE A 42 1.41 9.96 -5.39
C ILE A 42 2.66 9.08 -5.45
N ARG A 43 3.50 9.33 -6.46
CA ARG A 43 4.62 8.46 -6.83
C ARG A 43 5.63 8.23 -5.71
N VAL A 44 5.89 9.22 -4.88
CA VAL A 44 6.90 9.09 -3.82
C VAL A 44 6.59 7.97 -2.82
N VAL A 45 5.32 7.61 -2.65
CA VAL A 45 4.89 6.53 -1.75
C VAL A 45 4.21 5.36 -2.47
N ARG A 46 4.12 5.43 -3.80
CA ARG A 46 3.40 4.42 -4.60
C ARG A 46 3.94 3.00 -4.37
N TRP A 47 5.25 2.85 -4.22
CA TRP A 47 5.90 1.56 -4.04
C TRP A 47 6.42 1.33 -2.63
N ASP A 48 6.00 2.16 -1.69
CA ASP A 48 6.30 1.96 -0.28
C ASP A 48 5.42 0.84 0.27
N VAL A 49 6.04 -0.19 0.83
CA VAL A 49 5.29 -1.29 1.46
C VAL A 49 4.45 -0.79 2.64
N PRO A 50 4.95 0.13 3.49
CA PRO A 50 4.12 0.73 4.55
C PRO A 50 2.87 1.46 4.05
N ASN A 51 2.81 1.85 2.78
CA ASN A 51 1.62 2.46 2.16
C ASN A 51 0.60 1.42 1.67
N GLY A 52 0.87 0.14 1.91
CA GLY A 52 0.03 -0.95 1.43
C GLY A 52 -0.74 -1.65 2.54
N PHE A 53 -1.98 -2.01 2.24
CA PHE A 53 -2.83 -2.87 3.08
C PHE A 53 -3.27 -4.08 2.29
N CYS A 54 -3.17 -5.25 2.89
CA CYS A 54 -3.72 -6.48 2.32
C CYS A 54 -5.18 -6.58 2.74
N LEU A 55 -6.10 -6.48 1.80
CA LEU A 55 -7.54 -6.48 2.07
C LEU A 55 -8.25 -7.48 1.16
N CYS A 56 -9.24 -8.19 1.69
CA CYS A 56 -10.13 -8.97 0.83
C CYS A 56 -10.98 -8.01 -0.02
N VAL A 57 -11.55 -8.52 -1.10
CA VAL A 57 -12.34 -7.70 -2.03
C VAL A 57 -13.48 -6.95 -1.33
N GLY A 58 -14.12 -7.58 -0.33
CA GLY A 58 -15.18 -6.94 0.46
C GLY A 58 -14.68 -5.73 1.23
N CYS A 59 -13.59 -5.88 1.99
CA CYS A 59 -13.00 -4.78 2.78
C CYS A 59 -12.28 -3.76 1.91
N HIS A 60 -11.91 -4.11 0.67
CA HIS A 60 -11.28 -3.19 -0.25
C HIS A 60 -12.31 -2.31 -0.98
N VAL A 61 -13.32 -2.90 -1.61
CA VAL A 61 -14.22 -2.16 -2.53
C VAL A 61 -15.71 -2.34 -2.29
N PHE A 62 -16.19 -3.49 -1.82
CA PHE A 62 -17.62 -3.81 -1.91
C PHE A 62 -18.45 -3.54 -0.67
N SER A 63 -17.90 -3.69 0.54
CA SER A 63 -18.70 -3.57 1.75
C SER A 63 -19.15 -2.13 2.00
N SER A 64 -20.44 -1.93 2.19
CA SER A 64 -21.00 -0.63 2.59
C SER A 64 -20.89 -0.38 4.09
N LYS A 65 -20.57 -1.40 4.88
CA LYS A 65 -20.37 -1.28 6.33
C LYS A 65 -18.95 -0.88 6.67
N PHE A 66 -17.98 -1.48 6.00
CA PHE A 66 -16.58 -1.12 6.15
C PHE A 66 -15.81 -1.55 4.91
N SER A 67 -15.28 -0.59 4.17
CA SER A 67 -14.32 -0.85 3.08
C SER A 67 -13.51 0.40 2.79
N ALA A 68 -12.31 0.20 2.25
CA ALA A 68 -11.42 1.31 1.90
C ALA A 68 -12.05 2.25 0.88
N HIS A 69 -12.82 1.73 -0.07
CA HIS A 69 -13.42 2.53 -1.14
C HIS A 69 -14.77 3.13 -0.80
N LYS A 70 -15.62 2.43 -0.03
CA LYS A 70 -16.97 2.92 0.29
C LYS A 70 -17.06 3.67 1.62
N THR A 71 -16.18 3.37 2.56
CA THR A 71 -16.11 4.06 3.86
C THR A 71 -14.71 4.58 4.14
N PRO A 72 -14.20 5.52 3.31
CA PRO A 72 -12.80 5.93 3.40
C PRO A 72 -12.44 6.59 4.74
N ALA A 73 -13.34 7.35 5.35
CA ALA A 73 -13.06 7.98 6.64
C ALA A 73 -12.88 6.95 7.75
N GLU A 74 -13.78 5.97 7.83
CA GLU A 74 -13.71 4.87 8.80
C GLU A 74 -12.49 3.99 8.55
N PHE A 75 -12.13 3.79 7.28
CA PHE A 75 -10.93 3.04 6.92
C PHE A 75 -9.67 3.73 7.45
N VAL A 76 -9.55 5.05 7.29
CA VAL A 76 -8.39 5.81 7.78
C VAL A 76 -8.28 5.69 9.31
N GLU A 77 -9.39 5.86 10.03
CA GLU A 77 -9.42 5.72 11.48
C GLU A 77 -8.94 4.32 11.90
N TRP A 78 -9.48 3.28 11.27
CA TRP A 78 -9.09 1.90 11.53
C TRP A 78 -7.59 1.67 11.26
N ALA A 79 -7.09 2.20 10.15
CA ALA A 79 -5.69 2.03 9.75
C ALA A 79 -4.73 2.65 10.78
N ILE A 80 -5.04 3.84 11.25
CA ILE A 80 -4.22 4.54 12.26
C ILE A 80 -4.27 3.80 13.59
N GLU A 81 -5.45 3.35 14.00
CA GLU A 81 -5.61 2.56 15.23
C GLU A 81 -4.79 1.26 15.15
N LYS A 82 -4.85 0.58 14.02
CA LYS A 82 -4.15 -0.70 13.84
C LYS A 82 -2.63 -0.55 13.80
N ARG A 83 -2.12 0.40 13.02
CA ARG A 83 -0.68 0.55 12.76
C ARG A 83 0.01 1.59 13.63
N GLY A 84 -0.76 2.45 14.26
CA GLY A 84 -0.26 3.48 15.16
C GLY A 84 -0.02 4.83 14.49
N LEU A 85 0.00 5.87 15.32
CA LEU A 85 0.19 7.23 14.86
C LEU A 85 1.59 7.44 14.27
N ASP A 86 2.61 6.78 14.82
CA ASP A 86 3.99 6.89 14.31
C ASP A 86 4.10 6.41 12.86
N TRP A 87 3.44 5.29 12.52
CA TRP A 87 3.35 4.82 11.15
C TRP A 87 2.73 5.88 10.25
N TYR A 88 1.60 6.44 10.69
CA TYR A 88 0.86 7.45 9.92
C TYR A 88 1.69 8.71 9.69
N GLU A 89 2.32 9.24 10.73
CA GLU A 89 3.13 10.45 10.65
C GLU A 89 4.37 10.24 9.75
N ALA A 90 5.05 9.11 9.88
CA ALA A 90 6.20 8.79 9.04
C ALA A 90 5.82 8.68 7.56
N LEU A 91 4.70 8.01 7.26
CA LEU A 91 4.22 7.86 5.89
C LEU A 91 3.79 9.21 5.31
N LYS A 92 3.12 10.04 6.10
CA LYS A 92 2.68 11.39 5.72
C LYS A 92 3.88 12.28 5.38
N GLU A 93 4.94 12.22 6.17
CA GLU A 93 6.17 12.97 5.91
C GLU A 93 6.78 12.55 4.56
N ARG A 94 6.86 11.25 4.29
CA ARG A 94 7.37 10.75 3.01
C ARG A 94 6.49 11.15 1.83
N LYS A 95 5.17 11.08 1.99
CA LYS A 95 4.21 11.51 0.96
C LYS A 95 4.40 12.97 0.58
N ASN A 96 4.77 13.81 1.54
CA ASN A 96 4.99 15.25 1.32
C ASN A 96 6.41 15.59 0.86
N SER A 97 7.29 14.59 0.71
CA SER A 97 8.65 14.83 0.23
C SER A 97 8.67 15.12 -1.28
N MET A 98 9.73 15.78 -1.74
CA MET A 98 9.86 16.22 -3.13
C MET A 98 10.70 15.28 -3.99
N VAL A 99 10.73 13.99 -3.65
CA VAL A 99 11.51 13.00 -4.38
C VAL A 99 10.80 12.61 -5.69
N LYS A 100 11.56 12.57 -6.77
CA LYS A 100 11.11 12.07 -8.07
C LYS A 100 11.98 10.88 -8.46
N PHE A 101 11.34 9.79 -8.87
CA PHE A 101 12.04 8.58 -9.30
C PHE A 101 12.27 8.58 -10.82
N ILE A 102 13.49 8.17 -11.21
CA ILE A 102 13.88 7.97 -12.61
C ILE A 102 14.23 6.49 -12.83
N ASP A 103 14.52 6.10 -14.07
CA ASP A 103 14.83 4.71 -14.40
C ASP A 103 16.02 4.16 -13.60
N ALA A 104 17.01 4.98 -13.31
CA ALA A 104 18.18 4.58 -12.52
C ALA A 104 17.84 4.18 -11.08
N ASP A 105 16.68 4.58 -10.56
CA ASP A 105 16.25 4.24 -9.20
C ASP A 105 15.60 2.86 -9.09
N TYR A 106 15.30 2.21 -10.22
CA TYR A 106 14.54 0.96 -10.26
C TYR A 106 15.12 -0.13 -9.38
N ASP A 107 16.43 -0.40 -9.51
CA ASP A 107 17.07 -1.48 -8.77
C ASP A 107 17.02 -1.24 -7.26
N ASP A 108 17.23 -0.01 -6.81
CA ASP A 108 17.14 0.35 -5.39
C ASP A 108 15.71 0.20 -4.86
N LEU A 109 14.70 0.58 -5.67
CA LEU A 109 13.29 0.44 -5.30
C LEU A 109 12.89 -1.03 -5.18
N ILE A 110 13.32 -1.88 -6.10
CA ILE A 110 13.07 -3.33 -6.05
C ILE A 110 13.75 -3.94 -4.81
N ASP A 111 14.98 -3.58 -4.53
CA ASP A 111 15.69 -4.06 -3.36
C ASP A 111 14.98 -3.68 -2.06
N LYS A 112 14.51 -2.44 -1.98
CA LYS A 112 13.77 -1.94 -0.82
C LYS A 112 12.49 -2.73 -0.60
N ILE A 113 11.72 -2.97 -1.66
CA ILE A 113 10.48 -3.78 -1.59
C ILE A 113 10.80 -5.18 -1.08
N ASN A 114 11.82 -5.82 -1.65
CA ASN A 114 12.18 -7.21 -1.32
C ASN A 114 12.67 -7.38 0.12
N LYS A 115 13.25 -6.34 0.71
CA LYS A 115 13.76 -6.38 2.08
C LYS A 115 12.70 -6.10 3.15
N GLU A 116 11.54 -5.57 2.77
CA GLU A 116 10.47 -5.29 3.73
C GLU A 116 9.86 -6.58 4.28
N ILE A 117 9.47 -6.52 5.55
CA ILE A 117 8.75 -7.59 6.24
C ILE A 117 7.32 -7.12 6.47
N VAL A 118 6.36 -7.93 6.06
CA VAL A 118 4.93 -7.59 6.21
C VAL A 118 4.26 -8.43 7.29
#